data_3092c8d5ec03303b34f91ceae4f457fd
#
_entry.id   3092c8d5ec03303b34f91ceae4f457fd
#
_cell.length_a   1.000
_cell.length_b   1.000
_cell.length_c   1.000
_cell.angle_alpha   90.00
_cell.angle_beta   90.00
_cell.angle_gamma   90.00
#
_symmetry.space_group_name_H-M   'P 1'
#
loop_
_entity.id
_entity.type
_entity.pdbx_description
1 polymer ?
#
loop_
_entity_poly.entity_id
_entity_poly.type
_entity_poly.pdbx_seq_one_letter_code
_entity_poly.pdbx_strand_id
1 'polypeptide(L)'
;MSDSDGPFLTGRLLIAMPGIGDPRFERAVVLLCAHNAEHAMGLAVNRPVEGLSVGAVLKRLKVESTIELPEDLVLMGGPVERDRGFVLHTDDYECPASSVSVGHGISLTASSEVLEALAGHNSRPRRSLLALGYAGWGAGQLEREILENTWLTCEPDEGLVFGDDHPRKWSRALAKIGVSAAQISRFAGTA
;
A
#
# COMPACT_ATOMS: atom_id res chain seq x y z
N MET A 1 23.01 6.63 -3.49
CA MET A 1 22.75 6.88 -4.92
C MET A 1 21.32 6.53 -5.21
N SER A 2 20.51 7.52 -5.45
CA SER A 2 19.08 7.34 -5.73
C SER A 2 18.92 6.99 -7.20
N ASP A 3 18.77 5.71 -7.50
CA ASP A 3 18.34 5.26 -8.82
C ASP A 3 16.82 5.37 -8.94
N SER A 4 16.30 6.59 -9.00
CA SER A 4 14.87 6.86 -9.25
C SER A 4 14.65 7.63 -10.56
N ASP A 5 15.56 7.54 -11.52
CA ASP A 5 15.47 8.20 -12.82
C ASP A 5 15.12 7.23 -13.98
N GLY A 6 14.43 6.14 -13.68
CA GLY A 6 13.83 5.28 -14.70
C GLY A 6 12.40 5.69 -15.04
N PRO A 7 11.85 5.28 -16.20
CA PRO A 7 10.47 5.56 -16.59
C PRO A 7 9.43 4.88 -15.69
N PHE A 8 9.86 4.06 -14.77
CA PHE A 8 9.02 3.28 -13.88
C PHE A 8 8.92 3.88 -12.48
N LEU A 9 7.78 3.70 -11.84
CA LEU A 9 7.36 4.39 -10.63
C LEU A 9 7.34 3.49 -9.38
N THR A 10 8.06 2.37 -9.40
CA THR A 10 8.17 1.50 -8.21
C THR A 10 8.60 2.32 -7.00
N GLY A 11 7.93 2.13 -5.88
CA GLY A 11 8.16 2.87 -4.64
C GLY A 11 7.42 4.21 -4.52
N ARG A 12 6.73 4.68 -5.56
CA ARG A 12 5.91 5.90 -5.51
C ARG A 12 4.52 5.59 -4.94
N LEU A 13 3.91 6.58 -4.32
CA LEU A 13 2.49 6.55 -3.98
C LEU A 13 1.66 7.10 -5.15
N LEU A 14 0.59 6.39 -5.47
CA LEU A 14 -0.46 6.85 -6.35
C LEU A 14 -1.61 7.42 -5.51
N ILE A 15 -2.13 8.56 -5.93
CA ILE A 15 -3.26 9.23 -5.28
C ILE A 15 -4.42 9.23 -6.27
N ALA A 16 -5.52 8.56 -5.92
CA ALA A 16 -6.70 8.51 -6.76
C ALA A 16 -7.35 9.89 -6.89
N MET A 17 -7.60 10.33 -8.13
CA MET A 17 -8.31 11.57 -8.36
C MET A 17 -9.82 11.39 -8.23
N PRO A 18 -10.58 12.40 -7.76
CA PRO A 18 -12.03 12.37 -7.82
C PRO A 18 -12.48 12.17 -9.26
N GLY A 19 -13.48 11.33 -9.46
CA GLY A 19 -13.93 10.97 -10.80
C GLY A 19 -13.19 9.79 -11.42
N ILE A 20 -12.37 9.07 -10.66
CA ILE A 20 -11.72 7.82 -11.10
C ILE A 20 -12.73 6.80 -11.66
N GLY A 21 -14.02 6.95 -11.33
CA GLY A 21 -15.11 6.14 -11.87
C GLY A 21 -15.21 4.73 -11.27
N ASP A 22 -14.22 4.29 -10.55
CA ASP A 22 -14.20 3.00 -9.87
C ASP A 22 -14.29 3.20 -8.35
N PRO A 23 -15.43 2.86 -7.71
CA PRO A 23 -15.62 3.07 -6.28
C PRO A 23 -14.64 2.27 -5.41
N ARG A 24 -14.03 1.22 -5.96
CA ARG A 24 -12.99 0.45 -5.25
C ARG A 24 -11.73 1.27 -5.00
N PHE A 25 -11.49 2.32 -5.79
CA PHE A 25 -10.33 3.19 -5.68
C PHE A 25 -10.66 4.62 -5.28
N GLU A 26 -11.90 4.89 -4.89
CA GLU A 26 -12.27 6.23 -4.44
C GLU A 26 -11.40 6.67 -3.25
N ARG A 27 -10.72 7.81 -3.40
CA ARG A 27 -9.75 8.34 -2.42
C ARG A 27 -8.67 7.34 -1.99
N ALA A 28 -8.31 6.39 -2.84
CA ALA A 28 -7.26 5.44 -2.55
C ALA A 28 -5.88 6.11 -2.59
N VAL A 29 -5.01 5.64 -1.70
CA VAL A 29 -3.57 5.87 -1.74
C VAL A 29 -2.92 4.51 -1.93
N VAL A 30 -2.21 4.32 -3.04
CA VAL A 30 -1.64 3.03 -3.43
C VAL A 30 -0.12 3.14 -3.48
N LEU A 31 0.58 2.29 -2.75
CA LEU A 31 2.02 2.14 -2.89
C LEU A 31 2.32 1.19 -4.05
N LEU A 32 3.04 1.69 -5.05
CA LEU A 32 3.51 0.84 -6.15
C LEU A 32 4.66 -0.05 -5.69
N CYS A 33 4.42 -1.34 -5.68
CA CYS A 33 5.39 -2.35 -5.27
C CYS A 33 6.19 -2.91 -6.45
N ALA A 34 5.64 -2.85 -7.66
CA ALA A 34 6.30 -3.24 -8.90
C ALA A 34 5.76 -2.41 -10.06
N HIS A 35 6.64 -1.99 -10.95
CA HIS A 35 6.28 -1.32 -12.20
C HIS A 35 7.33 -1.57 -13.25
N ASN A 36 6.93 -2.10 -14.39
CA ASN A 36 7.79 -2.34 -15.56
C ASN A 36 6.97 -2.18 -16.84
N ALA A 37 7.56 -2.48 -18.00
CA ALA A 37 6.90 -2.35 -19.29
C ALA A 37 5.68 -3.27 -19.48
N GLU A 38 5.61 -4.36 -18.74
CA GLU A 38 4.58 -5.40 -18.91
C GLU A 38 3.42 -5.26 -17.91
N HIS A 39 3.70 -4.75 -16.71
CA HIS A 39 2.69 -4.63 -15.65
C HIS A 39 3.08 -3.66 -14.55
N ALA A 40 2.09 -3.26 -13.77
CA ALA A 40 2.29 -2.62 -12.47
C ALA A 40 1.44 -3.32 -11.40
N MET A 41 1.92 -3.30 -10.17
CA MET A 41 1.24 -3.87 -9.00
C MET A 41 1.44 -2.96 -7.80
N GLY A 42 0.39 -2.73 -7.04
CA GLY A 42 0.45 -1.91 -5.84
C GLY A 42 -0.55 -2.34 -4.77
N LEU A 43 -0.37 -1.79 -3.58
CA LEU A 43 -1.23 -2.03 -2.42
C LEU A 43 -1.83 -0.71 -1.94
N ALA A 44 -3.15 -0.65 -1.84
CA ALA A 44 -3.82 0.45 -1.17
C ALA A 44 -3.48 0.42 0.34
N VAL A 45 -3.05 1.55 0.88
CA VAL A 45 -2.55 1.66 2.26
C VAL A 45 -3.51 2.42 3.18
N ASN A 46 -4.70 2.77 2.71
CA ASN A 46 -5.69 3.55 3.47
C ASN A 46 -7.11 2.97 3.47
N ARG A 47 -7.26 1.67 3.22
CA ARG A 47 -8.57 1.01 3.17
C ARG A 47 -8.65 -0.12 4.20
N PRO A 48 -8.90 0.19 5.48
CA PRO A 48 -9.01 -0.82 6.52
C PRO A 48 -10.23 -1.71 6.32
N VAL A 49 -10.08 -2.99 6.63
CA VAL A 49 -11.19 -3.94 6.71
C VAL A 49 -11.74 -3.87 8.13
N GLU A 50 -12.93 -3.31 8.27
CA GLU A 50 -13.57 -3.17 9.57
C GLU A 50 -13.76 -4.54 10.26
N GLY A 51 -13.45 -4.59 11.54
CA GLY A 51 -13.60 -5.78 12.35
C GLY A 51 -12.56 -6.89 12.09
N LEU A 52 -11.57 -6.66 11.24
CA LEU A 52 -10.51 -7.62 10.97
C LEU A 52 -9.15 -7.07 11.41
N SER A 53 -8.65 -7.55 12.54
CA SER A 53 -7.31 -7.22 13.01
C SER A 53 -6.25 -8.20 12.51
N VAL A 54 -5.00 -7.77 12.47
CA VAL A 54 -3.85 -8.64 12.17
C VAL A 54 -3.83 -9.83 13.14
N GLY A 55 -4.06 -9.58 14.44
CA GLY A 55 -4.14 -10.64 15.43
C GLY A 55 -5.23 -11.68 15.14
N ALA A 56 -6.37 -11.27 14.64
CA ALA A 56 -7.44 -12.19 14.24
C ALA A 56 -7.04 -13.08 13.06
N VAL A 57 -6.30 -12.53 12.10
CA VAL A 57 -5.75 -13.31 10.97
C VAL A 57 -4.73 -14.32 11.46
N LEU A 58 -3.80 -13.92 12.33
CA LEU A 58 -2.79 -14.81 12.91
C LEU A 58 -3.45 -15.99 13.65
N LYS A 59 -4.50 -15.72 14.44
CA LYS A 59 -5.27 -16.78 15.10
C LYS A 59 -5.94 -17.75 14.12
N ARG A 60 -6.56 -17.23 13.04
CA ARG A 60 -7.20 -18.07 12.01
C ARG A 60 -6.18 -18.96 11.30
N LEU A 61 -4.99 -18.48 11.08
CA LEU A 61 -3.89 -19.21 10.46
C LEU A 61 -3.16 -20.13 11.46
N LYS A 62 -3.60 -20.16 12.73
CA LYS A 62 -2.98 -20.95 13.80
C LYS A 62 -1.50 -20.62 14.02
N VAL A 63 -1.13 -19.37 13.79
CA VAL A 63 0.20 -18.86 14.15
C VAL A 63 0.20 -18.57 15.63
N GLU A 64 1.00 -19.31 16.38
CA GLU A 64 1.16 -19.10 17.80
C GLU A 64 1.92 -17.81 18.07
N SER A 65 1.40 -16.98 18.97
CA SER A 65 2.01 -15.71 19.31
C SER A 65 2.81 -15.83 20.63
N THR A 66 4.00 -15.23 20.63
CA THR A 66 4.84 -15.07 21.82
C THR A 66 4.69 -13.69 22.46
N ILE A 67 3.90 -12.83 21.85
CA ILE A 67 3.61 -11.46 22.30
C ILE A 67 2.10 -11.21 22.29
N GLU A 68 1.68 -10.07 22.82
CA GLU A 68 0.31 -9.60 22.64
C GLU A 68 0.02 -9.43 21.14
N LEU A 69 -1.14 -9.96 20.70
CA LEU A 69 -1.50 -9.93 19.27
C LEU A 69 -1.75 -8.50 18.80
N PRO A 70 -1.26 -8.13 17.61
CA PRO A 70 -1.51 -6.80 17.04
C PRO A 70 -3.01 -6.53 16.85
N GLU A 71 -3.47 -5.39 17.30
CA GLU A 71 -4.84 -4.91 17.10
C GLU A 71 -5.01 -4.09 15.81
N ASP A 72 -3.92 -3.81 15.11
CA ASP A 72 -3.94 -3.09 13.84
C ASP A 72 -4.90 -3.74 12.86
N LEU A 73 -5.66 -2.92 12.13
CA LEU A 73 -6.59 -3.43 11.14
C LEU A 73 -5.85 -3.93 9.89
N VAL A 74 -6.34 -5.04 9.35
CA VAL A 74 -5.93 -5.51 8.04
C VAL A 74 -6.47 -4.55 6.98
N LEU A 75 -5.69 -4.28 5.94
CA LEU A 75 -6.07 -3.41 4.84
C LEU A 75 -6.57 -4.23 3.64
N MET A 76 -7.50 -3.68 2.89
CA MET A 76 -7.81 -4.16 1.54
C MET A 76 -6.83 -3.53 0.56
N GLY A 77 -5.84 -4.28 0.12
CA GLY A 77 -4.79 -3.80 -0.77
C GLY A 77 -5.24 -3.57 -2.21
N GLY A 78 -6.29 -4.25 -2.64
CA GLY A 78 -6.88 -4.09 -3.96
C GLY A 78 -7.84 -5.22 -4.33
N PRO A 79 -8.45 -5.15 -5.52
CA PRO A 79 -9.52 -6.07 -5.92
C PRO A 79 -9.03 -7.42 -6.44
N VAL A 80 -7.74 -7.58 -6.73
CA VAL A 80 -7.18 -8.79 -7.32
C VAL A 80 -6.71 -9.74 -6.22
N GLU A 81 -7.01 -11.03 -6.33
CA GLU A 81 -6.60 -12.08 -5.38
C GLU A 81 -6.88 -11.70 -3.92
N ARG A 82 -8.11 -11.37 -3.59
CA ARG A 82 -8.54 -10.83 -2.29
C ARG A 82 -8.22 -11.70 -1.07
N ASP A 83 -7.97 -12.97 -1.28
CA ASP A 83 -7.60 -13.92 -0.22
C ASP A 83 -6.08 -14.02 -0.02
N ARG A 84 -5.30 -13.39 -0.89
CA ARG A 84 -3.85 -13.38 -0.78
C ARG A 84 -3.37 -12.27 0.12
N GLY A 85 -2.54 -12.64 1.11
CA GLY A 85 -1.94 -11.70 2.06
C GLY A 85 -0.59 -11.17 1.60
N PHE A 86 -0.37 -9.88 1.86
CA PHE A 86 0.90 -9.19 1.63
C PHE A 86 1.24 -8.38 2.87
N VAL A 87 2.50 -8.41 3.28
CA VAL A 87 2.99 -7.57 4.36
C VAL A 87 3.97 -6.55 3.81
N LEU A 88 3.61 -5.27 3.92
CA LEU A 88 4.56 -4.17 3.78
C LEU A 88 5.23 -3.95 5.13
N HIS A 89 6.53 -3.73 5.13
CA HIS A 89 7.28 -3.52 6.36
C HIS A 89 8.53 -2.68 6.11
N THR A 90 9.09 -2.16 7.19
CA THR A 90 10.39 -1.49 7.16
C THR A 90 11.50 -2.50 6.85
N ASP A 91 12.57 -2.03 6.21
CA ASP A 91 13.65 -2.86 5.69
C ASP A 91 14.63 -3.41 6.75
N ASP A 92 14.31 -3.16 8.03
CA ASP A 92 14.99 -3.78 9.19
C ASP A 92 14.59 -5.26 9.41
N TYR A 93 13.68 -5.77 8.59
CA TYR A 93 13.33 -7.19 8.49
C TYR A 93 13.51 -7.66 7.05
N GLU A 94 14.07 -8.83 6.87
CA GLU A 94 14.25 -9.45 5.56
C GLU A 94 14.03 -10.97 5.65
N CYS A 95 13.27 -11.48 4.71
CA CYS A 95 13.19 -12.90 4.41
C CYS A 95 13.85 -13.12 3.04
N PRO A 96 15.10 -13.62 2.97
CA PRO A 96 15.91 -13.59 1.74
C PRO A 96 15.26 -14.21 0.51
N ALA A 97 14.40 -15.20 0.70
CA ALA A 97 13.73 -15.89 -0.40
C ALA A 97 12.43 -15.21 -0.88
N SER A 98 11.88 -14.26 -0.10
CA SER A 98 10.52 -13.75 -0.34
C SER A 98 10.31 -12.27 -0.08
N SER A 99 11.28 -11.56 0.51
CA SER A 99 11.23 -10.11 0.65
C SER A 99 11.73 -9.42 -0.63
N VAL A 100 10.96 -8.46 -1.10
CA VAL A 100 11.29 -7.63 -2.26
C VAL A 100 11.37 -6.18 -1.81
N SER A 101 12.49 -5.52 -2.07
CA SER A 101 12.63 -4.09 -1.79
C SER A 101 11.74 -3.29 -2.73
N VAL A 102 10.95 -2.39 -2.14
CA VAL A 102 10.10 -1.44 -2.88
C VAL A 102 10.80 -0.07 -3.02
N GLY A 103 11.85 0.15 -2.23
CA GLY A 103 12.55 1.42 -2.11
C GLY A 103 12.10 2.22 -0.87
N HIS A 104 12.78 3.33 -0.62
CA HIS A 104 12.47 4.24 0.50
C HIS A 104 12.45 3.56 1.89
N GLY A 105 13.26 2.52 2.09
CA GLY A 105 13.29 1.77 3.35
C GLY A 105 12.08 0.85 3.57
N ILE A 106 11.35 0.53 2.50
CA ILE A 106 10.15 -0.31 2.53
C ILE A 106 10.39 -1.59 1.72
N SER A 107 9.94 -2.69 2.26
CA SER A 107 9.95 -4.01 1.61
C SER A 107 8.58 -4.66 1.64
N LEU A 108 8.37 -5.58 0.71
CA LEU A 108 7.16 -6.40 0.58
C LEU A 108 7.52 -7.86 0.78
N THR A 109 6.77 -8.56 1.63
CA THR A 109 6.91 -10.00 1.83
C THR A 109 5.54 -10.68 1.75
N ALA A 110 5.45 -11.77 1.00
CA ALA A 110 4.22 -12.54 0.80
C ALA A 110 4.32 -13.98 1.30
N SER A 111 5.25 -14.28 2.18
CA SER A 111 5.44 -15.62 2.77
C SER A 111 4.84 -15.72 4.16
N SER A 112 4.62 -16.96 4.62
CA SER A 112 4.13 -17.22 5.98
C SER A 112 5.13 -16.84 7.09
N GLU A 113 6.41 -16.81 6.77
CA GLU A 113 7.47 -16.50 7.73
C GLU A 113 7.35 -15.09 8.31
N VAL A 114 6.91 -14.12 7.51
CA VAL A 114 6.67 -12.77 7.99
C VAL A 114 5.51 -12.73 9.01
N LEU A 115 4.53 -13.60 8.88
CA LEU A 115 3.42 -13.70 9.84
C LEU A 115 3.92 -14.24 11.21
N GLU A 116 4.85 -15.17 11.19
CA GLU A 116 5.52 -15.65 12.41
C GLU A 116 6.33 -14.53 13.07
N ALA A 117 7.02 -13.70 12.28
CA ALA A 117 7.72 -12.53 12.78
C ALA A 117 6.75 -11.52 13.43
N LEU A 118 5.58 -11.29 12.83
CA LEU A 118 4.54 -10.42 13.41
C LEU A 118 3.95 -10.99 14.71
N ALA A 119 3.95 -12.31 14.87
CA ALA A 119 3.53 -13.00 16.09
C ALA A 119 4.61 -13.02 17.20
N GLY A 120 5.74 -12.37 16.97
CA GLY A 120 6.83 -12.24 17.92
C GLY A 120 7.92 -13.30 17.82
N HIS A 121 7.85 -14.19 16.83
CA HIS A 121 8.92 -15.15 16.54
C HIS A 121 10.03 -14.43 15.76
N ASN A 122 11.26 -14.54 16.24
CA ASN A 122 12.42 -13.87 15.67
C ASN A 122 12.31 -12.32 15.69
N SER A 123 13.20 -11.65 14.95
CA SER A 123 13.15 -10.19 14.79
C SER A 123 11.97 -9.79 13.94
N ARG A 124 11.11 -8.95 14.47
CA ARG A 124 9.99 -8.38 13.70
C ARG A 124 10.35 -7.00 13.16
N PRO A 125 9.76 -6.57 12.03
CA PRO A 125 9.99 -5.24 11.53
C PRO A 125 9.49 -4.17 12.51
N ARG A 126 10.14 -3.01 12.50
CA ARG A 126 9.76 -1.86 13.33
C ARG A 126 8.36 -1.34 12.98
N ARG A 127 8.03 -1.31 11.70
CA ARG A 127 6.71 -0.92 11.18
C ARG A 127 6.25 -1.96 10.16
N SER A 128 4.98 -2.27 10.16
CA SER A 128 4.37 -3.19 9.21
C SER A 128 2.89 -2.91 9.03
N LEU A 129 2.35 -3.37 7.89
CA LEU A 129 0.91 -3.50 7.66
C LEU A 129 0.64 -4.79 6.88
N LEU A 130 -0.50 -5.40 7.15
CA LEU A 130 -1.00 -6.56 6.42
C LEU A 130 -2.12 -6.13 5.50
N ALA A 131 -1.98 -6.44 4.21
CA ALA A 131 -3.00 -6.17 3.20
C ALA A 131 -3.48 -7.46 2.55
N LEU A 132 -4.75 -7.52 2.22
CA LEU A 132 -5.38 -8.59 1.43
C LEU A 132 -5.68 -8.07 0.02
N GLY A 133 -5.26 -8.85 -0.98
CA GLY A 133 -5.40 -8.47 -2.37
C GLY A 133 -4.46 -7.35 -2.80
N TYR A 134 -4.49 -7.04 -4.08
CA TYR A 134 -3.65 -6.00 -4.68
C TYR A 134 -4.37 -5.29 -5.82
N ALA A 135 -3.85 -4.14 -6.24
CA ALA A 135 -4.22 -3.43 -7.45
C ALA A 135 -3.22 -3.79 -8.56
N GLY A 136 -3.74 -4.10 -9.74
CA GLY A 136 -2.92 -4.50 -10.89
C GLY A 136 -3.25 -3.67 -12.13
N TRP A 137 -2.23 -3.36 -12.91
CA TRP A 137 -2.33 -2.69 -14.21
C TRP A 137 -1.59 -3.51 -15.25
N GLY A 138 -2.20 -3.67 -16.44
CA GLY A 138 -1.54 -4.27 -17.59
C GLY A 138 -0.52 -3.32 -18.24
N ALA A 139 0.15 -3.82 -19.28
CA ALA A 139 1.18 -3.08 -20.02
C ALA A 139 0.67 -1.70 -20.47
N GLY A 140 1.36 -0.63 -20.07
CA GLY A 140 1.03 0.76 -20.42
C GLY A 140 -0.26 1.31 -19.84
N GLN A 141 -1.00 0.54 -19.06
CA GLN A 141 -2.28 1.00 -18.50
C GLN A 141 -2.08 2.09 -17.45
N LEU A 142 -1.16 1.89 -16.52
CA LEU A 142 -0.90 2.88 -15.46
C LEU A 142 -0.41 4.20 -16.05
N GLU A 143 0.46 4.14 -17.03
CA GLU A 143 1.00 5.32 -17.72
C GLU A 143 -0.11 6.13 -18.40
N ARG A 144 -1.05 5.46 -19.09
CA ARG A 144 -2.23 6.13 -19.67
C ARG A 144 -3.09 6.77 -18.59
N GLU A 145 -3.39 6.07 -17.52
CA GLU A 145 -4.22 6.57 -16.42
C GLU A 145 -3.57 7.79 -15.73
N ILE A 146 -2.25 7.83 -15.62
CA ILE A 146 -1.52 8.99 -15.11
C ILE A 146 -1.62 10.17 -16.09
N LEU A 147 -1.43 9.94 -17.39
CA LEU A 147 -1.57 10.98 -18.41
C LEU A 147 -2.99 11.55 -18.46
N GLU A 148 -3.99 10.75 -18.18
CA GLU A 148 -5.40 11.14 -18.09
C GLU A 148 -5.76 11.79 -16.74
N ASN A 149 -4.80 11.98 -15.85
CA ASN A 149 -4.98 12.50 -14.48
C ASN A 149 -5.93 11.65 -13.61
N THR A 150 -6.02 10.36 -13.87
CA THR A 150 -6.72 9.41 -12.99
C THR A 150 -5.97 9.22 -11.68
N TRP A 151 -4.64 9.21 -11.76
CA TRP A 151 -3.72 9.10 -10.62
C TRP A 151 -2.74 10.26 -10.62
N LEU A 152 -2.52 10.84 -9.44
CA LEU A 152 -1.36 11.68 -9.15
C LEU A 152 -0.31 10.84 -8.41
N THR A 153 0.93 11.29 -8.42
CA THR A 153 2.02 10.59 -7.75
C THR A 153 2.71 11.48 -6.72
N CYS A 154 3.16 10.88 -5.63
CA CYS A 154 4.02 11.54 -4.68
C CYS A 154 5.06 10.58 -4.08
N GLU A 155 6.06 11.13 -3.42
CA GLU A 155 7.03 10.36 -2.65
C GLU A 155 6.37 9.74 -1.41
N PRO A 156 6.68 8.48 -1.06
CA PRO A 156 6.20 7.90 0.18
C PRO A 156 6.96 8.45 1.38
N ASP A 157 6.34 8.34 2.55
CA ASP A 157 7.00 8.43 3.85
C ASP A 157 6.37 7.42 4.82
N GLU A 158 7.04 7.10 5.89
CA GLU A 158 6.57 6.11 6.85
C GLU A 158 5.20 6.47 7.45
N GLY A 159 4.94 7.76 7.69
CA GLY A 159 3.67 8.20 8.25
C GLY A 159 2.49 7.99 7.31
N LEU A 160 2.69 8.17 6.00
CA LEU A 160 1.67 7.90 4.98
C LEU A 160 1.48 6.40 4.75
N VAL A 161 2.54 5.63 4.73
CA VAL A 161 2.44 4.19 4.44
C VAL A 161 1.93 3.43 5.67
N PHE A 162 2.59 3.58 6.82
CA PHE A 162 2.35 2.76 8.02
C PHE A 162 1.48 3.42 9.09
N GLY A 163 1.16 4.70 8.97
CA GLY A 163 0.31 5.38 9.94
C GLY A 163 -1.09 4.77 10.02
N ASP A 164 -1.75 4.93 11.15
CA ASP A 164 -3.08 4.39 11.44
C ASP A 164 -4.23 5.36 11.13
N ASP A 165 -3.92 6.62 10.82
CA ASP A 165 -4.91 7.63 10.43
C ASP A 165 -5.30 7.47 8.94
N HIS A 166 -5.88 6.32 8.61
CA HIS A 166 -6.27 5.98 7.25
C HIS A 166 -7.20 7.01 6.58
N PRO A 167 -8.19 7.60 7.28
CA PRO A 167 -9.09 8.58 6.65
C PRO A 167 -8.39 9.84 6.14
N ARG A 168 -7.25 10.22 6.73
CA ARG A 168 -6.51 11.42 6.33
C ARG A 168 -5.36 11.17 5.34
N LYS A 169 -5.01 9.93 5.07
CA LYS A 169 -3.88 9.62 4.18
C LYS A 169 -4.03 10.25 2.81
N TRP A 170 -5.21 10.20 2.23
CA TRP A 170 -5.48 10.78 0.90
C TRP A 170 -5.23 12.30 0.87
N SER A 171 -5.81 13.05 1.80
CA SER A 171 -5.60 14.50 1.88
C SER A 171 -4.16 14.87 2.23
N ARG A 172 -3.49 14.08 3.08
CA ARG A 172 -2.07 14.27 3.41
C ARG A 172 -1.15 14.01 2.22
N ALA A 173 -1.43 12.98 1.43
CA ALA A 173 -0.67 12.69 0.21
C ALA A 173 -0.82 13.84 -0.82
N LEU A 174 -2.03 14.36 -1.00
CA LEU A 174 -2.27 15.55 -1.83
C LEU A 174 -1.50 16.78 -1.33
N ALA A 175 -1.50 17.01 -0.02
CA ALA A 175 -0.77 18.14 0.57
C ALA A 175 0.74 18.07 0.29
N LYS A 176 1.33 16.87 0.21
CA LYS A 176 2.75 16.70 -0.16
C LYS A 176 3.09 17.27 -1.54
N ILE A 177 2.15 17.29 -2.46
CA ILE A 177 2.33 17.84 -3.81
C ILE A 177 1.69 19.23 -3.97
N GLY A 178 1.35 19.89 -2.85
CA GLY A 178 0.82 21.25 -2.84
C GLY A 178 -0.63 21.36 -3.30
N VAL A 179 -1.39 20.28 -3.25
CA VAL A 179 -2.80 20.23 -3.68
C VAL A 179 -3.70 20.07 -2.47
N SER A 180 -4.75 20.90 -2.35
CA SER A 180 -5.76 20.70 -1.33
C SER A 180 -6.94 19.87 -1.83
N ALA A 181 -7.48 19.02 -0.96
CA ALA A 181 -8.67 18.24 -1.26
C ALA A 181 -9.87 19.10 -1.69
N ALA A 182 -9.98 20.32 -1.10
CA ALA A 182 -11.03 21.26 -1.47
C ALA A 182 -10.89 21.84 -2.88
N GLN A 183 -9.66 22.02 -3.38
CA GLN A 183 -9.41 22.46 -4.75
C GLN A 183 -9.83 21.40 -5.75
N ILE A 184 -9.50 20.14 -5.49
CA ILE A 184 -9.85 19.01 -6.37
C ILE A 184 -11.37 18.79 -6.44
N SER A 185 -12.07 18.89 -5.32
CA SER A 185 -13.53 18.71 -5.28
C SER A 185 -14.29 19.75 -6.11
N ARG A 186 -13.72 20.95 -6.30
CA ARG A 186 -14.31 21.98 -7.16
C ARG A 186 -14.21 21.65 -8.66
N PHE A 187 -13.15 20.96 -9.07
CA PHE A 187 -13.00 20.53 -10.48
C PHE A 187 -13.90 19.35 -10.84
N ALA A 188 -14.23 18.49 -9.89
CA ALA A 188 -15.15 17.37 -10.09
C ALA A 188 -16.64 17.79 -10.12
N GLY A 189 -16.96 18.98 -9.64
CA GLY A 189 -18.34 19.51 -9.58
C GLY A 189 -18.74 20.42 -10.75
N THR A 190 -17.88 20.60 -11.75
CA THR A 190 -18.14 21.42 -12.94
C THR A 190 -18.21 20.58 -14.21
N ALA A 191 -19.07 19.59 -14.20
CA ALA A 191 -19.49 18.90 -15.43
C ALA A 191 -20.98 19.02 -15.58
#